data_2efd6681273cf03a98587c0fa261c633
#
_entry.id   2efd6681273cf03a98587c0fa261c633
#
_cell.length_a   1.000
_cell.length_b   1.000
_cell.length_c   1.000
_cell.angle_alpha   90.00
_cell.angle_beta   90.00
_cell.angle_gamma   90.00
#
_symmetry.space_group_name_H-M   'P 1'
#
loop_
_entity.id
_entity.type
_entity.pdbx_description
1 polymer ?
#
loop_
_entity_poly.entity_id
_entity_poly.type
_entity_poly.pdbx_seq_one_letter_code
_entity_poly.pdbx_strand_id
1 'polypeptide(L)'
;VITLTSQPVFRLASRLALARIAYHQGDVNKALNEAEAVIQEAPELNFAVTFDGVNGPSNQFQFFLFDSSNDEFAPLPRLDFLDPKYFSIGNPSLDQKPISIFKSEEAYFIKAEAQIAQANIGDAQQTLKDLLTDVIANRPVVALDDSRETRSGGNRADYPLTADVAVKFSPDADPVEGLILDRQAGDIMVPLVSGTQVTAADIDAATTEDALLELLYLMRQEVFLAEGRRLVDLGIKYPVAENEANGNANVTQDVLEAQIPGFIPLNGEMDDFVYDVDNQIVTIDVNMNRVLVTNKTSPFVLPFH
;
A
#
# COMPACT_ATOMS: atom_id res chain seq x y z
N VAL A 1 -8.96 3.69 22.43
CA VAL A 1 -9.45 2.48 23.16
C VAL A 1 -9.32 1.31 22.22
N ILE A 2 -8.44 0.35 22.53
CA ILE A 2 -8.40 -0.90 21.78
C ILE A 2 -9.70 -1.63 22.11
N THR A 3 -10.62 -1.69 21.17
CA THR A 3 -11.81 -2.53 21.33
C THR A 3 -11.31 -3.97 21.36
N LEU A 4 -11.58 -4.68 22.47
CA LEU A 4 -11.21 -6.09 22.60
C LEU A 4 -11.91 -6.87 21.48
N THR A 5 -11.14 -7.21 20.48
CA THR A 5 -11.55 -8.09 19.39
C THR A 5 -11.84 -9.49 19.95
N SER A 6 -12.72 -10.22 19.30
CA SER A 6 -12.98 -11.62 19.70
C SER A 6 -11.69 -12.46 19.66
N GLN A 7 -11.53 -13.43 20.55
CA GLN A 7 -10.36 -14.32 20.57
C GLN A 7 -9.98 -14.92 19.19
N PRO A 8 -10.93 -15.36 18.36
CA PRO A 8 -10.62 -15.89 17.03
C PRO A 8 -9.92 -14.86 16.11
N VAL A 9 -10.42 -13.62 16.07
CA VAL A 9 -9.82 -12.56 15.23
C VAL A 9 -8.43 -12.18 15.71
N PHE A 10 -8.21 -12.09 17.03
CA PHE A 10 -6.88 -11.84 17.59
C PHE A 10 -5.89 -12.96 17.27
N ARG A 11 -6.33 -14.23 17.34
CA ARG A 11 -5.51 -15.39 16.96
C ARG A 11 -5.07 -15.32 15.50
N LEU A 12 -5.98 -14.97 14.59
CA LEU A 12 -5.69 -14.87 13.15
C LEU A 12 -4.80 -13.66 12.82
N ALA A 13 -5.02 -12.52 13.48
CA ALA A 13 -4.11 -11.40 13.41
C ALA A 13 -2.69 -11.75 13.89
N SER A 14 -2.59 -12.55 14.97
CA SER A 14 -1.30 -13.07 15.48
C SER A 14 -0.62 -14.03 14.50
N ARG A 15 -1.39 -14.90 13.80
CA ARG A 15 -0.86 -15.74 12.74
C ARG A 15 -0.32 -14.91 11.58
N LEU A 16 -1.04 -13.89 11.15
CA LEU A 16 -0.56 -13.00 10.09
C LEU A 16 0.69 -12.21 10.51
N ALA A 17 0.78 -11.83 11.80
CA ALA A 17 2.01 -11.25 12.35
C ALA A 17 3.19 -12.23 12.27
N LEU A 18 2.96 -13.51 12.56
CA LEU A 18 3.99 -14.55 12.43
C LEU A 18 4.38 -14.79 10.96
N ALA A 19 3.41 -14.79 10.04
CA ALA A 19 3.68 -14.87 8.61
C ALA A 19 4.56 -13.70 8.15
N ARG A 20 4.24 -12.47 8.56
CA ARG A 20 5.03 -11.25 8.27
C ARG A 20 6.45 -11.33 8.82
N ILE A 21 6.63 -11.79 10.05
CA ILE A 21 7.96 -11.95 10.66
C ILE A 21 8.75 -13.00 9.88
N ALA A 22 8.17 -14.17 9.60
CA ALA A 22 8.82 -15.23 8.84
C ALA A 22 9.17 -14.78 7.42
N TYR A 23 8.28 -14.02 6.77
CA TYR A 23 8.53 -13.39 5.47
C TYR A 23 9.78 -12.51 5.49
N HIS A 24 9.89 -11.57 6.44
CA HIS A 24 11.05 -10.69 6.55
C HIS A 24 12.34 -11.43 6.98
N GLN A 25 12.22 -12.63 7.54
CA GLN A 25 13.37 -13.51 7.86
C GLN A 25 13.77 -14.41 6.70
N GLY A 26 13.05 -14.41 5.57
CA GLY A 26 13.26 -15.33 4.46
C GLY A 26 12.86 -16.77 4.75
N ASP A 27 12.09 -17.04 5.83
CA ASP A 27 11.57 -18.36 6.14
C ASP A 27 10.30 -18.65 5.35
N VAL A 28 10.48 -19.06 4.09
CA VAL A 28 9.40 -19.30 3.12
C VAL A 28 8.37 -20.28 3.67
N ASN A 29 8.82 -21.39 4.25
CA ASN A 29 7.90 -22.45 4.69
C ASN A 29 7.01 -21.99 5.84
N LYS A 30 7.56 -21.30 6.82
CA LYS A 30 6.79 -20.76 7.94
C LYS A 30 5.87 -19.64 7.49
N ALA A 31 6.34 -18.74 6.63
CA ALA A 31 5.53 -17.66 6.09
C ALA A 31 4.31 -18.19 5.33
N LEU A 32 4.51 -19.19 4.45
CA LEU A 32 3.44 -19.85 3.72
C LEU A 32 2.43 -20.55 4.65
N ASN A 33 2.90 -21.36 5.59
CA ASN A 33 2.01 -22.10 6.48
C ASN A 33 1.09 -21.16 7.28
N GLU A 34 1.62 -20.07 7.79
CA GLU A 34 0.82 -19.11 8.56
C GLU A 34 -0.10 -18.26 7.66
N ALA A 35 0.37 -17.88 6.46
CA ALA A 35 -0.43 -17.15 5.48
C ALA A 35 -1.61 -18.01 4.96
N GLU A 36 -1.37 -19.25 4.60
CA GLU A 36 -2.42 -20.17 4.13
C GLU A 36 -3.47 -20.43 5.19
N ALA A 37 -3.08 -20.55 6.46
CA ALA A 37 -4.03 -20.69 7.55
C ALA A 37 -4.94 -19.45 7.68
N VAL A 38 -4.42 -18.25 7.47
CA VAL A 38 -5.24 -17.03 7.47
C VAL A 38 -6.19 -17.02 6.28
N ILE A 39 -5.71 -17.34 5.07
CA ILE A 39 -6.55 -17.42 3.86
C ILE A 39 -7.71 -18.40 4.04
N GLN A 40 -7.43 -19.57 4.61
CA GLN A 40 -8.44 -20.61 4.79
C GLN A 40 -9.46 -20.30 5.89
N GLU A 41 -9.02 -19.71 7.00
CA GLU A 41 -9.86 -19.51 8.18
C GLU A 41 -10.58 -18.17 8.20
N ALA A 42 -10.04 -17.12 7.56
CA ALA A 42 -10.60 -15.77 7.53
C ALA A 42 -10.12 -14.97 6.30
N PRO A 43 -10.60 -15.28 5.11
CA PRO A 43 -10.25 -14.53 3.90
C PRO A 43 -10.63 -13.06 3.99
N GLU A 44 -11.60 -12.68 4.82
CA GLU A 44 -12.06 -11.31 5.05
C GLU A 44 -11.36 -10.62 6.24
N LEU A 45 -10.34 -11.21 6.85
CA LEU A 45 -9.65 -10.64 8.02
C LEU A 45 -9.27 -9.16 7.76
N ASN A 46 -9.72 -8.30 8.66
CA ASN A 46 -9.28 -6.92 8.76
C ASN A 46 -9.19 -6.53 10.24
N PHE A 47 -7.99 -6.58 10.78
CA PHE A 47 -7.69 -6.14 12.14
C PHE A 47 -7.13 -4.72 12.07
N ALA A 48 -7.93 -3.74 12.52
CA ALA A 48 -7.64 -2.33 12.40
C ALA A 48 -7.57 -1.63 13.76
N VAL A 49 -6.77 -0.58 13.82
CA VAL A 49 -6.80 0.39 14.92
C VAL A 49 -7.87 1.41 14.64
N THR A 50 -8.74 1.63 15.63
CA THR A 50 -9.77 2.67 15.58
C THR A 50 -9.28 3.91 16.34
N PHE A 51 -9.77 5.05 15.93
CA PHE A 51 -9.41 6.36 16.48
C PHE A 51 -10.63 7.06 17.07
N ASP A 52 -10.38 7.97 18.00
CA ASP A 52 -11.41 8.86 18.59
C ASP A 52 -10.80 10.26 18.66
N GLY A 53 -11.16 11.09 17.70
CA GLY A 53 -10.63 12.46 17.59
C GLY A 53 -11.12 13.43 18.67
N VAL A 54 -12.05 13.00 19.55
CA VAL A 54 -12.59 13.83 20.66
C VAL A 54 -11.93 13.46 21.99
N ASN A 55 -11.85 12.15 22.30
CA ASN A 55 -11.43 11.67 23.62
C ASN A 55 -10.16 10.79 23.56
N GLY A 56 -9.63 10.55 22.39
CA GLY A 56 -8.49 9.66 22.16
C GLY A 56 -7.54 10.16 21.08
N PRO A 57 -6.62 9.30 20.63
CA PRO A 57 -5.74 9.65 19.53
C PRO A 57 -6.51 9.79 18.22
N SER A 58 -6.21 10.84 17.45
CA SER A 58 -6.73 11.06 16.12
C SER A 58 -5.92 10.31 15.06
N ASN A 59 -6.54 10.01 13.92
CA ASN A 59 -5.86 9.48 12.75
C ASN A 59 -5.10 10.62 12.06
N GLN A 60 -3.79 10.66 12.25
CA GLN A 60 -2.95 11.73 11.70
C GLN A 60 -2.84 11.64 10.16
N PHE A 61 -2.92 10.45 9.56
CA PHE A 61 -2.98 10.33 8.09
C PHE A 61 -4.22 11.02 7.55
N GLN A 62 -5.38 10.80 8.18
CA GLN A 62 -6.61 11.47 7.80
C GLN A 62 -6.49 12.98 7.92
N PHE A 63 -5.87 13.47 8.98
CA PHE A 63 -5.65 14.90 9.19
C PHE A 63 -4.78 15.53 8.09
N PHE A 64 -3.68 14.91 7.75
CA PHE A 64 -2.72 15.46 6.77
C PHE A 64 -3.13 15.26 5.32
N LEU A 65 -3.92 14.23 5.00
CA LEU A 65 -4.35 13.95 3.63
C LEU A 65 -5.70 14.61 3.29
N PHE A 66 -6.54 14.94 4.28
CA PHE A 66 -7.94 15.32 4.06
C PHE A 66 -8.42 16.51 4.87
N ASP A 67 -7.58 17.16 5.66
CA ASP A 67 -7.99 18.41 6.23
C ASP A 67 -7.93 19.48 5.15
N SER A 68 -9.11 19.85 4.67
CA SER A 68 -9.35 20.79 3.58
C SER A 68 -8.64 22.15 3.70
N SER A 69 -8.07 22.45 4.85
CA SER A 69 -7.31 23.70 5.04
C SER A 69 -5.82 23.53 4.79
N ASN A 70 -5.31 22.30 4.77
CA ASN A 70 -3.88 22.06 4.80
C ASN A 70 -3.44 20.87 3.95
N ASP A 71 -4.24 20.33 3.09
CA ASP A 71 -3.90 19.24 2.18
C ASP A 71 -2.38 19.18 1.85
N GLU A 72 -1.62 18.72 2.86
CA GLU A 72 -0.16 18.85 2.87
C GLU A 72 0.50 17.78 2.01
N PHE A 73 -0.22 16.68 1.74
CA PHE A 73 0.34 15.52 1.06
C PHE A 73 -0.65 14.94 0.05
N ALA A 74 -0.59 15.38 -1.20
CA ALA A 74 -1.23 14.64 -2.28
C ALA A 74 -0.49 13.31 -2.53
N PRO A 75 -1.20 12.22 -2.82
CA PRO A 75 -0.56 10.96 -3.18
C PRO A 75 0.16 11.10 -4.52
N LEU A 76 1.00 10.13 -4.84
CA LEU A 76 1.50 9.98 -6.20
C LEU A 76 0.30 9.86 -7.17
N PRO A 77 0.27 10.54 -8.33
CA PRO A 77 -0.91 10.58 -9.22
C PRO A 77 -1.52 9.22 -9.55
N ARG A 78 -0.68 8.17 -9.66
CA ARG A 78 -1.17 6.81 -9.85
C ARG A 78 -1.97 6.22 -8.68
N LEU A 79 -1.99 6.86 -7.53
CA LEU A 79 -2.71 6.43 -6.33
C LEU A 79 -3.89 7.34 -5.98
N ASP A 80 -4.17 8.34 -6.82
CA ASP A 80 -5.20 9.35 -6.55
C ASP A 80 -6.60 8.74 -6.34
N PHE A 81 -6.94 7.66 -7.06
CA PHE A 81 -8.20 6.95 -6.92
C PHE A 81 -8.43 6.31 -5.53
N LEU A 82 -7.36 6.13 -4.74
CA LEU A 82 -7.42 5.57 -3.39
C LEU A 82 -7.34 6.63 -2.30
N ASP A 83 -6.93 7.83 -2.65
CA ASP A 83 -6.71 8.90 -1.69
C ASP A 83 -7.93 9.21 -0.83
N PRO A 84 -9.17 9.28 -1.36
CA PRO A 84 -10.36 9.52 -0.56
C PRO A 84 -10.69 8.43 0.48
N LYS A 85 -9.95 7.33 0.56
CA LYS A 85 -10.12 6.26 1.55
C LYS A 85 -10.26 6.78 3.00
N TYR A 86 -9.57 7.85 3.33
CA TYR A 86 -9.61 8.47 4.65
C TYR A 86 -10.48 9.73 4.71
N PHE A 87 -11.17 10.07 3.63
CA PHE A 87 -12.03 11.23 3.61
C PHE A 87 -13.15 11.12 4.65
N SER A 88 -13.41 12.21 5.37
CA SER A 88 -14.49 12.28 6.35
C SER A 88 -15.65 13.14 5.84
N ILE A 89 -16.86 12.60 5.94
CA ILE A 89 -18.08 13.37 5.67
C ILE A 89 -18.39 14.22 6.90
N GLY A 90 -18.27 15.54 6.79
CA GLY A 90 -18.59 16.46 7.87
C GLY A 90 -17.41 16.81 8.78
N ASN A 91 -17.50 16.52 10.07
CA ASN A 91 -16.45 16.85 11.03
C ASN A 91 -15.42 15.72 11.16
N PRO A 92 -14.18 15.91 10.73
CA PRO A 92 -13.12 14.88 10.81
C PRO A 92 -12.90 14.35 12.23
N SER A 93 -13.07 15.19 13.27
CA SER A 93 -12.92 14.75 14.66
C SER A 93 -13.97 13.73 15.08
N LEU A 94 -15.13 13.72 14.43
CA LEU A 94 -16.24 12.79 14.74
C LEU A 94 -16.24 11.56 13.81
N ASP A 95 -15.65 11.66 12.63
CA ASP A 95 -15.59 10.60 11.62
C ASP A 95 -14.14 10.16 11.37
N GLN A 96 -13.55 9.50 12.37
CA GLN A 96 -12.18 8.99 12.30
C GLN A 96 -12.14 7.64 11.60
N LYS A 97 -11.43 7.55 10.49
CA LYS A 97 -11.26 6.31 9.73
C LYS A 97 -10.23 5.38 10.39
N PRO A 98 -10.49 4.08 10.46
CA PRO A 98 -9.54 3.11 11.01
C PRO A 98 -8.35 2.90 10.07
N ILE A 99 -7.20 2.49 10.65
CA ILE A 99 -6.03 2.04 9.89
C ILE A 99 -5.86 0.54 10.09
N SER A 100 -5.83 -0.22 9.00
CA SER A 100 -5.60 -1.66 9.01
C SER A 100 -4.15 -1.98 9.41
N ILE A 101 -3.98 -2.87 10.40
CA ILE A 101 -2.67 -3.36 10.85
C ILE A 101 -2.38 -4.75 10.27
N PHE A 102 -3.41 -5.61 10.24
CA PHE A 102 -3.35 -6.94 9.66
C PHE A 102 -4.62 -7.18 8.85
N LYS A 103 -4.46 -7.48 7.58
CA LYS A 103 -5.57 -7.85 6.68
C LYS A 103 -5.16 -8.99 5.76
N SER A 104 -6.12 -9.80 5.36
CA SER A 104 -5.89 -11.05 4.60
C SER A 104 -5.13 -10.83 3.30
N GLU A 105 -5.24 -9.67 2.68
CA GLU A 105 -4.53 -9.31 1.47
C GLU A 105 -3.01 -9.55 1.59
N GLU A 106 -2.44 -9.30 2.77
CA GLU A 106 -1.02 -9.57 3.02
C GLU A 106 -0.68 -11.07 2.93
N ALA A 107 -1.58 -11.94 3.41
CA ALA A 107 -1.37 -13.38 3.31
C ALA A 107 -1.34 -13.84 1.85
N TYR A 108 -2.22 -13.29 1.00
CA TYR A 108 -2.22 -13.59 -0.44
C TYR A 108 -0.93 -13.11 -1.12
N PHE A 109 -0.43 -11.91 -0.77
CA PHE A 109 0.83 -11.41 -1.31
C PHE A 109 2.04 -12.27 -0.89
N ILE A 110 2.11 -12.68 0.37
CA ILE A 110 3.17 -13.59 0.85
C ILE A 110 3.13 -14.91 0.09
N LYS A 111 1.93 -15.48 -0.12
CA LYS A 111 1.76 -16.72 -0.86
C LYS A 111 2.15 -16.57 -2.33
N ALA A 112 1.68 -15.52 -2.99
CA ALA A 112 1.99 -15.28 -4.41
C ALA A 112 3.50 -15.07 -4.63
N GLU A 113 4.17 -14.27 -3.80
CA GLU A 113 5.61 -14.06 -3.89
C GLU A 113 6.41 -15.36 -3.69
N ALA A 114 6.02 -16.18 -2.71
CA ALA A 114 6.65 -17.47 -2.50
C ALA A 114 6.46 -18.42 -3.70
N GLN A 115 5.30 -18.40 -4.35
CA GLN A 115 5.04 -19.17 -5.57
C GLN A 115 5.88 -18.67 -6.75
N ILE A 116 6.04 -17.35 -6.89
CA ILE A 116 6.92 -16.75 -7.91
C ILE A 116 8.37 -17.20 -7.68
N ALA A 117 8.87 -17.12 -6.46
CA ALA A 117 10.22 -17.55 -6.09
C ALA A 117 10.48 -19.04 -6.36
N GLN A 118 9.43 -19.86 -6.36
CA GLN A 118 9.48 -21.28 -6.71
C GLN A 118 9.26 -21.53 -8.22
N ALA A 119 9.23 -20.49 -9.05
CA ALA A 119 8.90 -20.54 -10.47
C ALA A 119 7.51 -21.09 -10.81
N ASN A 120 6.58 -21.06 -9.87
CA ASN A 120 5.18 -21.48 -10.05
C ASN A 120 4.31 -20.30 -10.49
N ILE A 121 4.61 -19.72 -11.65
CA ILE A 121 3.97 -18.49 -12.15
C ILE A 121 2.44 -18.64 -12.27
N GLY A 122 1.94 -19.76 -12.80
CA GLY A 122 0.51 -19.98 -12.94
C GLY A 122 -0.25 -20.03 -11.61
N ASP A 123 0.33 -20.64 -10.58
CA ASP A 123 -0.25 -20.66 -9.23
C ASP A 123 -0.24 -19.26 -8.59
N ALA A 124 0.84 -18.51 -8.80
CA ALA A 124 0.93 -17.13 -8.30
C ALA A 124 -0.10 -16.21 -8.98
N GLN A 125 -0.27 -16.33 -10.30
CA GLN A 125 -1.33 -15.62 -11.02
C GLN A 125 -2.71 -15.97 -10.45
N GLN A 126 -2.98 -17.25 -10.21
CA GLN A 126 -4.26 -17.66 -9.62
C GLN A 126 -4.44 -17.09 -8.22
N THR A 127 -3.42 -17.13 -7.37
CA THR A 127 -3.47 -16.55 -6.02
C THR A 127 -3.78 -15.05 -6.05
N LEU A 128 -3.20 -14.28 -6.98
CA LEU A 128 -3.52 -12.86 -7.13
C LEU A 128 -4.94 -12.63 -7.68
N LYS A 129 -5.43 -13.48 -8.58
CA LYS A 129 -6.83 -13.41 -9.06
C LYS A 129 -7.83 -13.77 -7.96
N ASP A 130 -7.52 -14.76 -7.13
CA ASP A 130 -8.33 -15.09 -5.94
C ASP A 130 -8.37 -13.91 -4.95
N LEU A 131 -7.25 -13.21 -4.77
CA LEU A 131 -7.23 -11.96 -3.97
C LEU A 131 -8.21 -10.91 -4.52
N LEU A 132 -8.27 -10.73 -5.86
CA LEU A 132 -9.21 -9.78 -6.46
C LEU A 132 -10.66 -10.18 -6.21
N THR A 133 -11.01 -11.46 -6.42
CA THR A 133 -12.40 -11.94 -6.41
C THR A 133 -12.93 -12.23 -5.01
N ASP A 134 -12.12 -12.83 -4.15
CA ASP A 134 -12.56 -13.34 -2.86
C ASP A 134 -12.38 -12.32 -1.74
N VAL A 135 -11.47 -11.35 -1.92
CA VAL A 135 -11.17 -10.35 -0.89
C VAL A 135 -11.50 -8.94 -1.35
N ILE A 136 -10.79 -8.41 -2.35
CA ILE A 136 -10.90 -6.99 -2.73
C ILE A 136 -12.31 -6.65 -3.22
N ALA A 137 -12.91 -7.51 -4.05
CA ALA A 137 -14.28 -7.31 -4.55
C ALA A 137 -15.35 -7.31 -3.43
N ASN A 138 -15.03 -7.91 -2.28
CA ASN A 138 -15.92 -7.98 -1.11
C ASN A 138 -15.64 -6.88 -0.07
N ARG A 139 -14.61 -6.06 -0.26
CA ARG A 139 -14.35 -4.92 0.61
C ARG A 139 -15.39 -3.81 0.39
N PRO A 140 -15.78 -3.11 1.46
CA PRO A 140 -16.79 -2.06 1.34
C PRO A 140 -16.29 -0.91 0.46
N VAL A 141 -17.15 -0.51 -0.47
CA VAL A 141 -16.99 0.65 -1.33
C VAL A 141 -18.18 1.56 -1.09
N VAL A 142 -17.97 2.86 -0.98
CA VAL A 142 -19.01 3.86 -0.74
C VAL A 142 -18.96 4.95 -1.79
N ALA A 143 -20.14 5.49 -2.13
CA ALA A 143 -20.24 6.74 -2.86
C ALA A 143 -20.12 7.90 -1.87
N LEU A 144 -19.26 8.86 -2.15
CA LEU A 144 -19.14 10.07 -1.33
C LEU A 144 -18.86 11.31 -2.17
N ASP A 145 -19.33 12.45 -1.67
CA ASP A 145 -19.04 13.77 -2.23
C ASP A 145 -17.74 14.31 -1.60
N ASP A 146 -16.67 14.28 -2.39
CA ASP A 146 -15.35 14.78 -2.03
C ASP A 146 -15.04 16.16 -2.67
N SER A 147 -16.07 16.88 -3.09
CA SER A 147 -15.93 18.16 -3.80
C SER A 147 -15.29 19.28 -2.98
N ARG A 148 -15.09 19.08 -1.67
CA ARG A 148 -14.33 20.01 -0.82
C ARG A 148 -12.82 19.88 -0.99
N GLU A 149 -12.35 18.74 -1.50
CA GLU A 149 -10.96 18.53 -1.80
C GLU A 149 -10.53 19.36 -3.01
N THR A 150 -9.57 20.24 -2.83
CA THR A 150 -9.16 21.21 -3.87
C THR A 150 -7.74 20.98 -4.36
N ARG A 151 -6.98 20.08 -3.75
CA ARG A 151 -5.55 19.89 -4.03
C ARG A 151 -4.73 21.17 -3.92
N SER A 152 -5.20 22.16 -3.16
CA SER A 152 -4.61 23.49 -3.10
C SER A 152 -3.64 23.69 -1.93
N GLY A 153 -3.57 22.74 -0.99
CA GLY A 153 -2.75 22.87 0.20
C GLY A 153 -1.33 22.38 -0.05
N GLY A 154 -0.31 23.00 0.34
CA GLY A 154 1.08 22.59 0.52
C GLY A 154 1.81 21.81 -0.59
N ASN A 155 1.09 21.35 -1.59
CA ASN A 155 1.57 20.46 -2.65
C ASN A 155 1.89 21.21 -3.95
N ARG A 156 2.19 20.44 -4.96
CA ARG A 156 2.52 20.92 -6.29
C ARG A 156 1.32 21.61 -6.93
N ALA A 157 1.52 22.84 -7.43
CA ALA A 157 0.49 23.59 -8.15
C ALA A 157 0.09 22.93 -9.50
N ASP A 158 0.90 21.98 -9.97
CA ASP A 158 0.72 21.25 -11.21
C ASP A 158 0.15 19.83 -11.01
N TYR A 159 -0.49 19.54 -9.85
CA TYR A 159 -1.17 18.26 -9.62
C TYR A 159 -2.41 18.16 -10.53
N PRO A 160 -2.64 17.00 -11.20
CA PRO A 160 -3.80 16.82 -12.06
C PRO A 160 -5.11 16.78 -11.23
N LEU A 161 -6.18 17.38 -11.76
CA LEU A 161 -7.44 17.55 -11.04
C LEU A 161 -8.65 16.88 -11.72
N THR A 162 -8.48 16.36 -12.94
CA THR A 162 -9.58 15.86 -13.77
C THR A 162 -9.34 14.43 -14.23
N ALA A 163 -10.40 13.65 -14.36
CA ALA A 163 -10.36 12.21 -14.69
C ALA A 163 -9.92 11.90 -16.15
N ASP A 164 -9.81 12.89 -17.00
CA ASP A 164 -9.31 12.78 -18.37
C ASP A 164 -7.77 12.72 -18.46
N VAL A 165 -7.09 12.85 -17.32
CA VAL A 165 -5.64 12.77 -17.25
C VAL A 165 -5.20 11.32 -17.12
N ALA A 166 -4.35 10.85 -18.06
CA ALA A 166 -3.74 9.54 -18.00
C ALA A 166 -2.38 9.58 -17.26
N VAL A 167 -1.98 8.47 -16.65
CA VAL A 167 -0.75 8.37 -15.87
C VAL A 167 0.18 7.33 -16.48
N LYS A 168 1.41 7.73 -16.81
CA LYS A 168 2.52 6.82 -17.17
C LYS A 168 3.32 6.50 -15.91
N PHE A 169 3.54 5.21 -15.63
CA PHE A 169 4.28 4.76 -14.44
C PHE A 169 5.79 4.91 -14.56
N SER A 170 6.27 5.22 -15.78
CA SER A 170 7.64 5.59 -16.12
C SER A 170 7.64 6.28 -17.49
N PRO A 171 8.72 6.96 -17.89
CA PRO A 171 8.79 7.63 -19.19
C PRO A 171 8.54 6.74 -20.40
N ASP A 172 8.87 5.46 -20.29
CA ASP A 172 8.73 4.43 -21.34
C ASP A 172 7.44 3.60 -21.25
N ALA A 173 6.60 3.83 -20.22
CA ALA A 173 5.34 3.09 -20.05
C ALA A 173 4.21 3.65 -20.91
N ASP A 174 3.23 2.81 -21.21
CA ASP A 174 1.97 3.26 -21.79
C ASP A 174 1.13 4.05 -20.76
N PRO A 175 0.35 5.05 -21.19
CA PRO A 175 -0.53 5.80 -20.30
C PRO A 175 -1.73 4.94 -19.85
N VAL A 176 -2.07 5.05 -18.56
CA VAL A 176 -3.21 4.37 -17.90
C VAL A 176 -4.23 5.44 -17.48
N GLU A 177 -5.48 5.26 -17.91
CA GLU A 177 -6.61 6.14 -17.56
C GLU A 177 -7.30 5.66 -16.26
N GLY A 178 -8.14 6.52 -15.68
CA GLY A 178 -9.00 6.18 -14.53
C GLY A 178 -8.27 6.17 -13.17
N LEU A 179 -7.05 6.69 -13.10
CA LEU A 179 -6.30 6.80 -11.85
C LEU A 179 -6.48 8.15 -11.16
N ILE A 180 -6.76 9.19 -11.92
CA ILE A 180 -7.05 10.53 -11.40
C ILE A 180 -8.56 10.69 -11.23
N LEU A 181 -8.97 11.23 -10.09
CA LEU A 181 -10.39 11.48 -9.79
C LEU A 181 -10.76 12.92 -10.12
N ASP A 182 -11.91 13.08 -10.76
CA ASP A 182 -12.59 14.39 -10.83
C ASP A 182 -13.54 14.52 -9.64
N ARG A 183 -13.00 15.02 -8.53
CA ARG A 183 -13.76 15.19 -7.27
C ARG A 183 -14.80 16.28 -7.33
N GLN A 184 -14.71 17.18 -8.31
CA GLN A 184 -15.69 18.27 -8.51
C GLN A 184 -16.89 17.84 -9.37
N ALA A 185 -16.81 16.69 -10.04
CA ALA A 185 -17.88 16.19 -10.92
C ALA A 185 -19.07 15.57 -10.18
N GLY A 186 -18.96 15.34 -8.87
CA GLY A 186 -20.01 14.74 -8.03
C GLY A 186 -19.49 13.57 -7.19
N ASP A 187 -20.39 12.68 -6.80
CA ASP A 187 -20.04 11.50 -5.99
C ASP A 187 -19.03 10.60 -6.69
N ILE A 188 -18.00 10.22 -5.96
CA ILE A 188 -16.99 9.25 -6.38
C ILE A 188 -17.12 7.95 -5.59
N MET A 189 -16.71 6.82 -6.20
CA MET A 189 -16.73 5.51 -5.55
C MET A 189 -15.39 5.25 -4.87
N VAL A 190 -15.41 5.05 -3.55
CA VAL A 190 -14.19 4.97 -2.73
C VAL A 190 -14.12 3.64 -1.99
N PRO A 191 -13.04 2.87 -2.17
CA PRO A 191 -12.76 1.69 -1.36
C PRO A 191 -12.32 2.10 0.06
N LEU A 192 -13.03 1.61 1.09
CA LEU A 192 -12.74 1.99 2.48
C LEU A 192 -11.59 1.21 3.12
N VAL A 193 -11.26 0.02 2.62
CA VAL A 193 -10.22 -0.84 3.18
C VAL A 193 -9.11 -1.07 2.18
N SER A 194 -9.44 -1.62 1.03
CA SER A 194 -8.47 -1.98 -0.02
C SER A 194 -9.09 -1.78 -1.38
N GLY A 195 -8.29 -1.31 -2.31
CA GLY A 195 -8.60 -1.20 -3.72
C GLY A 195 -7.36 -1.40 -4.57
N THR A 196 -7.53 -1.77 -5.82
CA THR A 196 -6.47 -1.86 -6.81
C THR A 196 -7.06 -1.60 -8.21
N GLN A 197 -6.28 -1.01 -9.10
CA GLN A 197 -6.62 -0.90 -10.52
C GLN A 197 -6.13 -2.10 -11.33
N VAL A 198 -5.33 -2.98 -10.72
CA VAL A 198 -4.86 -4.19 -11.38
C VAL A 198 -6.04 -5.13 -11.62
N THR A 199 -6.17 -5.58 -12.85
CA THR A 199 -7.23 -6.49 -13.31
C THR A 199 -6.74 -7.93 -13.48
N ALA A 200 -7.66 -8.87 -13.61
CA ALA A 200 -7.31 -10.25 -13.94
C ALA A 200 -6.58 -10.35 -15.30
N ALA A 201 -6.89 -9.47 -16.25
CA ALA A 201 -6.20 -9.42 -17.54
C ALA A 201 -4.74 -8.98 -17.42
N ASP A 202 -4.44 -8.02 -16.55
CA ASP A 202 -3.07 -7.58 -16.28
C ASP A 202 -2.26 -8.72 -15.64
N ILE A 203 -2.88 -9.47 -14.71
CA ILE A 203 -2.26 -10.64 -14.07
C ILE A 203 -1.98 -11.72 -15.10
N ASP A 204 -2.92 -12.02 -15.99
CA ASP A 204 -2.74 -13.03 -17.06
C ASP A 204 -1.67 -12.60 -18.08
N ALA A 205 -1.49 -11.31 -18.33
CA ALA A 205 -0.46 -10.77 -19.21
C ALA A 205 0.95 -10.82 -18.60
N ALA A 206 1.08 -10.84 -17.28
CA ALA A 206 2.35 -10.91 -16.55
C ALA A 206 2.88 -12.37 -16.51
N THR A 207 3.47 -12.83 -17.60
CA THR A 207 3.88 -14.24 -17.80
C THR A 207 5.31 -14.56 -17.37
N THR A 208 6.08 -13.57 -16.98
CA THR A 208 7.45 -13.74 -16.47
C THR A 208 7.51 -13.47 -14.97
N GLU A 209 8.52 -14.01 -14.30
CA GLU A 209 8.81 -13.75 -12.89
C GLU A 209 8.85 -12.25 -12.60
N ASP A 210 9.67 -11.50 -13.33
CA ASP A 210 9.87 -10.07 -13.11
C ASP A 210 8.59 -9.26 -13.35
N ALA A 211 7.83 -9.58 -14.40
CA ALA A 211 6.58 -8.89 -14.69
C ALA A 211 5.53 -9.14 -13.59
N LEU A 212 5.43 -10.38 -13.11
CA LEU A 212 4.47 -10.72 -12.06
C LEU A 212 4.87 -10.14 -10.70
N LEU A 213 6.18 -10.10 -10.39
CA LEU A 213 6.69 -9.41 -9.19
C LEU A 213 6.43 -7.90 -9.24
N GLU A 214 6.67 -7.25 -10.39
CA GLU A 214 6.39 -5.81 -10.53
C GLU A 214 4.89 -5.55 -10.30
N LEU A 215 4.02 -6.39 -10.87
CA LEU A 215 2.58 -6.30 -10.68
C LEU A 215 2.16 -6.55 -9.21
N LEU A 216 2.74 -7.53 -8.56
CA LEU A 216 2.51 -7.81 -7.13
C LEU A 216 2.89 -6.60 -6.26
N TYR A 217 4.04 -5.97 -6.50
CA TYR A 217 4.46 -4.79 -5.75
C TYR A 217 3.62 -3.55 -6.09
N LEU A 218 3.11 -3.47 -7.31
CA LEU A 218 2.11 -2.47 -7.69
C LEU A 218 0.83 -2.62 -6.85
N MET A 219 0.28 -3.83 -6.79
CA MET A 219 -0.89 -4.15 -5.97
C MET A 219 -0.62 -3.88 -4.48
N ARG A 220 0.55 -4.23 -3.96
CA ARG A 220 0.93 -3.95 -2.55
C ARG A 220 0.93 -2.45 -2.27
N GLN A 221 1.48 -1.64 -3.18
CA GLN A 221 1.51 -0.18 -3.04
C GLN A 221 0.09 0.41 -2.96
N GLU A 222 -0.84 -0.10 -3.77
CA GLU A 222 -2.24 0.32 -3.78
C GLU A 222 -2.99 -0.17 -2.54
N VAL A 223 -2.96 -1.47 -2.30
CA VAL A 223 -3.70 -2.12 -1.21
C VAL A 223 -3.30 -1.58 0.17
N PHE A 224 -2.02 -1.27 0.38
CA PHE A 224 -1.50 -0.78 1.66
C PHE A 224 -1.29 0.75 1.70
N LEU A 225 -1.97 1.49 0.84
CA LEU A 225 -1.91 2.97 0.87
C LEU A 225 -2.19 3.51 2.27
N ALA A 226 -1.28 4.36 2.76
CA ALA A 226 -1.32 5.00 4.07
C ALA A 226 -1.45 4.04 5.28
N GLU A 227 -0.98 2.80 5.15
CA GLU A 227 -0.94 1.79 6.23
C GLU A 227 0.48 1.56 6.78
N GLY A 228 1.42 2.47 6.49
CA GLY A 228 2.78 2.43 7.00
C GLY A 228 3.66 1.30 6.44
N ARG A 229 3.30 0.72 5.28
CA ARG A 229 3.98 -0.46 4.70
C ARG A 229 5.03 -0.09 3.66
N ARG A 230 4.80 0.99 2.91
CA ARG A 230 5.60 1.30 1.72
C ARG A 230 7.10 1.40 1.97
N LEU A 231 7.54 2.07 3.03
CA LEU A 231 8.96 2.22 3.32
C LEU A 231 9.65 0.87 3.63
N VAL A 232 8.92 -0.04 4.30
CA VAL A 232 9.40 -1.41 4.55
C VAL A 232 9.49 -2.20 3.24
N ASP A 233 8.49 -2.09 2.37
CA ASP A 233 8.50 -2.72 1.05
C ASP A 233 9.65 -2.19 0.17
N LEU A 234 10.06 -0.93 0.34
CA LEU A 234 11.24 -0.33 -0.30
C LEU A 234 12.57 -0.79 0.32
N GLY A 235 12.54 -1.61 1.37
CA GLY A 235 13.72 -2.10 2.04
C GLY A 235 14.37 -1.11 3.01
N ILE A 236 13.71 0.00 3.32
CA ILE A 236 14.19 0.96 4.29
C ILE A 236 14.05 0.36 5.69
N LYS A 237 15.17 0.29 6.42
CA LYS A 237 15.20 -0.18 7.81
C LYS A 237 15.29 1.01 8.74
N TYR A 238 14.36 1.10 9.67
CA TYR A 238 14.36 2.15 10.69
C TYR A 238 15.39 1.87 11.79
N PRO A 239 15.96 2.90 12.42
CA PRO A 239 16.84 2.72 13.57
C PRO A 239 16.06 2.17 14.76
N VAL A 240 16.72 1.35 15.55
CA VAL A 240 16.22 0.94 16.86
C VAL A 240 16.37 2.12 17.84
N ALA A 241 15.39 2.33 18.71
CA ALA A 241 15.46 3.38 19.71
C ALA A 241 16.68 3.17 20.65
N GLU A 242 17.36 4.25 21.00
CA GLU A 242 18.56 4.21 21.86
C GLU A 242 18.31 3.50 23.20
N ASN A 243 17.14 3.70 23.79
CA ASN A 243 16.75 3.03 25.04
C ASN A 243 16.68 1.50 24.88
N GLU A 244 16.18 1.02 23.74
CA GLU A 244 16.17 -0.42 23.43
C GLU A 244 17.59 -0.91 23.21
N ALA A 245 18.40 -0.19 22.46
CA ALA A 245 19.80 -0.54 22.19
C ALA A 245 20.62 -0.66 23.47
N ASN A 246 20.42 0.26 24.43
CA ASN A 246 21.13 0.25 25.70
C ASN A 246 20.69 -0.86 26.66
N GLY A 247 19.45 -1.35 26.50
CA GLY A 247 18.85 -2.38 27.36
C GLY A 247 18.90 -3.81 26.82
N ASN A 248 19.18 -3.99 25.54
CA ASN A 248 19.06 -5.27 24.85
C ASN A 248 20.39 -5.70 24.19
N ALA A 249 21.04 -6.68 24.79
CA ALA A 249 22.33 -7.19 24.30
C ALA A 249 22.26 -7.84 22.88
N ASN A 250 21.06 -8.07 22.34
CA ASN A 250 20.89 -8.57 20.98
C ASN A 250 20.83 -7.44 19.93
N VAL A 251 20.79 -6.18 20.37
CA VAL A 251 20.85 -5.03 19.47
C VAL A 251 22.29 -4.71 19.12
N THR A 252 22.61 -4.83 17.85
CA THR A 252 23.94 -4.56 17.31
C THR A 252 24.07 -3.11 16.85
N GLN A 253 25.30 -2.61 16.71
CA GLN A 253 25.54 -1.19 16.39
C GLN A 253 24.96 -0.79 15.00
N ASP A 254 24.89 -1.73 14.07
CA ASP A 254 24.39 -1.51 12.71
C ASP A 254 22.89 -1.21 12.63
N VAL A 255 22.12 -1.51 13.67
CA VAL A 255 20.68 -1.19 13.72
C VAL A 255 20.35 0.14 14.41
N LEU A 256 21.36 0.90 14.83
CA LEU A 256 21.20 2.21 15.47
C LEU A 256 21.00 3.35 14.46
N GLU A 257 21.31 3.10 13.19
CA GLU A 257 21.13 4.06 12.10
C GLU A 257 20.10 3.56 11.09
N ALA A 258 19.37 4.47 10.47
CA ALA A 258 18.49 4.12 9.37
C ALA A 258 19.32 3.60 8.19
N GLN A 259 18.90 2.46 7.62
CA GLN A 259 19.54 1.91 6.43
C GLN A 259 18.64 2.15 5.23
N ILE A 260 19.12 2.95 4.28
CA ILE A 260 18.45 3.24 3.03
C ILE A 260 19.20 2.50 1.91
N PRO A 261 18.53 1.62 1.15
CA PRO A 261 19.15 0.93 0.02
C PRO A 261 19.69 1.90 -1.01
N GLY A 262 20.89 1.62 -1.55
CA GLY A 262 21.55 2.52 -2.49
C GLY A 262 20.86 2.66 -3.86
N PHE A 263 19.84 1.85 -4.15
CA PHE A 263 19.01 1.95 -5.35
C PHE A 263 17.81 2.91 -5.19
N ILE A 264 17.56 3.40 -3.96
CA ILE A 264 16.51 4.39 -3.74
C ILE A 264 17.04 5.76 -4.15
N PRO A 265 16.36 6.45 -5.09
CA PRO A 265 16.75 7.81 -5.47
C PRO A 265 16.64 8.74 -4.28
N LEU A 266 17.65 9.59 -4.11
CA LEU A 266 17.68 10.63 -3.08
C LEU A 266 17.20 11.95 -3.69
N ASN A 267 16.84 12.88 -2.85
CA ASN A 267 16.43 14.24 -3.24
C ASN A 267 15.05 14.38 -3.92
N GLY A 268 14.09 13.53 -3.55
CA GLY A 268 12.70 13.69 -3.99
C GLY A 268 12.34 13.00 -5.30
N GLU A 269 13.30 12.43 -6.02
CA GLU A 269 13.06 11.79 -7.32
C GLU A 269 12.12 10.55 -7.23
N MET A 270 12.00 9.95 -6.05
CA MET A 270 11.18 8.74 -5.85
C MET A 270 9.69 8.98 -6.12
N ASP A 271 9.18 10.15 -5.80
CA ASP A 271 7.75 10.52 -5.90
C ASP A 271 7.55 11.73 -6.84
N ASP A 272 8.54 12.03 -7.69
CA ASP A 272 8.44 13.13 -8.63
C ASP A 272 7.72 12.70 -9.92
N PHE A 273 7.12 13.67 -10.58
CA PHE A 273 6.40 13.47 -11.84
C PHE A 273 6.39 14.77 -12.67
N VAL A 274 6.15 14.63 -13.96
CA VAL A 274 5.91 15.75 -14.89
C VAL A 274 4.49 15.67 -15.42
N TYR A 275 3.75 16.77 -15.35
CA TYR A 275 2.42 16.87 -15.93
C TYR A 275 2.45 17.67 -17.25
N ASP A 276 2.22 16.98 -18.34
CA ASP A 276 2.00 17.57 -19.67
C ASP A 276 0.52 17.94 -19.80
N VAL A 277 0.22 19.21 -19.52
CA VAL A 277 -1.14 19.76 -19.53
C VAL A 277 -1.75 19.75 -20.93
N ASP A 278 -0.94 19.93 -21.98
CA ASP A 278 -1.44 19.98 -23.35
C ASP A 278 -1.91 18.62 -23.85
N ASN A 279 -1.26 17.54 -23.40
CA ASN A 279 -1.59 16.16 -23.75
C ASN A 279 -2.39 15.42 -22.68
N GLN A 280 -2.66 16.05 -21.55
CA GLN A 280 -3.34 15.44 -20.39
C GLN A 280 -2.66 14.16 -19.92
N ILE A 281 -1.33 14.18 -19.80
CA ILE A 281 -0.52 13.03 -19.37
C ILE A 281 0.39 13.42 -18.21
N VAL A 282 0.28 12.66 -17.12
CA VAL A 282 1.29 12.65 -16.05
C VAL A 282 2.29 11.54 -16.31
N THR A 283 3.57 11.87 -16.22
CA THR A 283 4.66 10.87 -16.27
C THR A 283 5.39 10.84 -14.94
N ILE A 284 5.36 9.69 -14.26
CA ILE A 284 6.12 9.44 -13.03
C ILE A 284 7.57 9.18 -13.42
N ASP A 285 8.51 9.87 -12.77
CA ASP A 285 9.92 9.82 -13.15
C ASP A 285 10.54 8.46 -12.84
N VAL A 286 10.21 7.87 -11.68
CA VAL A 286 10.78 6.60 -11.24
C VAL A 286 9.71 5.59 -10.86
N ASN A 287 9.60 4.50 -11.61
CA ASN A 287 8.79 3.34 -11.22
C ASN A 287 9.51 2.54 -10.13
N MET A 288 9.25 2.86 -8.87
CA MET A 288 9.88 2.18 -7.73
C MET A 288 9.54 0.69 -7.64
N ASN A 289 8.40 0.23 -8.19
CA ASN A 289 8.08 -1.20 -8.20
C ASN A 289 9.02 -1.97 -9.15
N ARG A 290 9.32 -1.39 -10.32
CA ARG A 290 10.33 -1.92 -11.25
C ARG A 290 11.74 -1.87 -10.66
N VAL A 291 12.09 -0.80 -9.94
CA VAL A 291 13.39 -0.69 -9.25
C VAL A 291 13.55 -1.78 -8.21
N LEU A 292 12.52 -2.10 -7.42
CA LEU A 292 12.55 -3.21 -6.46
C LEU A 292 12.82 -4.55 -7.16
N VAL A 293 12.11 -4.85 -8.24
CA VAL A 293 12.28 -6.11 -8.98
C VAL A 293 13.67 -6.20 -9.62
N THR A 294 14.19 -5.11 -10.18
CA THR A 294 15.54 -5.05 -10.73
C THR A 294 16.60 -5.33 -9.65
N ASN A 295 16.30 -5.04 -8.39
CA ASN A 295 17.18 -5.26 -7.25
C ASN A 295 16.72 -6.43 -6.35
N LYS A 296 15.97 -7.40 -6.89
CA LYS A 296 15.39 -8.52 -6.13
C LYS A 296 16.39 -9.40 -5.38
N THR A 297 17.65 -9.42 -5.81
CA THR A 297 18.73 -10.12 -5.11
C THR A 297 19.37 -9.31 -3.98
N SER A 298 18.90 -8.08 -3.74
CA SER A 298 19.37 -7.25 -2.63
C SER A 298 18.86 -7.80 -1.28
N PRO A 299 19.69 -7.83 -0.23
CA PRO A 299 19.27 -8.25 1.11
C PRO A 299 18.29 -7.28 1.78
N PHE A 300 17.92 -6.21 1.11
CA PHE A 300 16.98 -5.21 1.63
C PHE A 300 15.53 -5.47 1.22
N VAL A 301 15.30 -6.10 0.06
CA VAL A 301 13.97 -6.27 -0.53
C VAL A 301 13.74 -7.71 -0.97
N LEU A 302 12.49 -8.06 -1.22
CA LEU A 302 12.09 -9.36 -1.77
C LEU A 302 12.73 -10.54 -1.02
N PRO A 303 12.38 -10.78 0.25
CA PRO A 303 13.09 -11.73 1.10
C PRO A 303 13.06 -13.18 0.59
N PHE A 304 12.26 -13.50 -0.41
CA PHE A 304 12.19 -14.83 -1.02
C PHE A 304 13.04 -14.98 -2.31
N HIS A 305 13.80 -13.95 -2.71
CA HIS A 305 14.59 -13.92 -3.96
C HIS A 305 16.09 -13.75 -3.75
#